data_668fe38ce11128059202a274963b4ccb
#
_entry.id   668fe38ce11128059202a274963b4ccb
#
_cell.length_a   1.000
_cell.length_b   1.000
_cell.length_c   1.000
_cell.angle_alpha   90.00
_cell.angle_beta   90.00
_cell.angle_gamma   90.00
#
_symmetry.space_group_name_H-M   'P 1'
#
loop_
_entity.id
_entity.type
_entity.pdbx_description
1 polymer ?
#
loop_
_entity_poly.entity_id
_entity_poly.type
_entity_poly.pdbx_seq_one_letter_code
_entity_poly.pdbx_strand_id
1 'polypeptide(L)'
;PHAIPGVQVGTFLRKSVAAVRGEAPKARAFRQELKAAMDVLNMDRSFLSRYVNDGFSGGEKKRLEILQMLLLQPRMALLDETDSGLDIDALKAVAQGINSLPRESGVLLITHYNRLLELVVPDVVHVMIDGRIVQSGGPELAQRLEADGYEWLMPATA
;
A
#
# COMPACT_ATOMS: atom_id res chain seq x y z
N PRO A 1 6.72 9.14 -5.02
CA PRO A 1 8.03 8.47 -5.19
C PRO A 1 8.86 9.13 -6.29
N HIS A 2 10.16 9.38 -6.00
CA HIS A 2 11.09 9.98 -6.96
C HIS A 2 11.71 8.90 -7.89
N ALA A 3 12.05 9.30 -9.11
CA ALA A 3 12.83 8.46 -10.02
C ALA A 3 14.28 8.35 -9.54
N ILE A 4 14.89 7.16 -9.70
CA ILE A 4 16.31 6.93 -9.43
C ILE A 4 16.94 6.42 -10.75
N PRO A 5 17.39 7.33 -11.61
CA PRO A 5 17.97 6.94 -12.89
C PRO A 5 19.22 6.06 -12.70
N GLY A 6 19.38 5.07 -13.56
CA GLY A 6 20.54 4.16 -13.51
C GLY A 6 20.46 3.05 -12.46
N VAL A 7 19.47 3.06 -11.57
CA VAL A 7 19.26 2.00 -10.56
C VAL A 7 18.10 1.11 -10.97
N GLN A 8 18.38 -0.14 -11.34
CA GLN A 8 17.34 -1.10 -11.71
C GLN A 8 16.51 -1.52 -10.50
N VAL A 9 15.19 -1.71 -10.70
CA VAL A 9 14.23 -2.14 -9.66
C VAL A 9 14.70 -3.41 -8.96
N GLY A 10 15.13 -4.44 -9.69
CA GLY A 10 15.58 -5.70 -9.08
C GLY A 10 16.79 -5.53 -8.17
N THR A 11 17.74 -4.69 -8.55
CA THR A 11 18.93 -4.35 -7.75
C THR A 11 18.53 -3.56 -6.50
N PHE A 12 17.68 -2.56 -6.68
CA PHE A 12 17.16 -1.73 -5.58
C PHE A 12 16.47 -2.60 -4.53
N LEU A 13 15.49 -3.42 -4.93
CA LEU A 13 14.74 -4.29 -4.03
C LEU A 13 15.64 -5.25 -3.24
N ARG A 14 16.61 -5.88 -3.92
CA ARG A 14 17.57 -6.76 -3.23
C ARG A 14 18.42 -6.04 -2.20
N LYS A 15 18.87 -4.83 -2.52
CA LYS A 15 19.65 -3.98 -1.59
C LYS A 15 18.80 -3.52 -0.40
N SER A 16 17.55 -3.14 -0.63
CA SER A 16 16.62 -2.75 0.44
C SER A 16 16.36 -3.90 1.40
N VAL A 17 16.08 -5.10 0.89
CA VAL A 17 15.90 -6.31 1.71
C VAL A 17 17.16 -6.64 2.51
N ALA A 18 18.34 -6.55 1.88
CA ALA A 18 19.61 -6.78 2.58
C ALA A 18 19.83 -5.78 3.72
N ALA A 19 19.51 -4.51 3.50
CA ALA A 19 19.64 -3.46 4.51
C ALA A 19 18.73 -3.68 5.72
N VAL A 20 17.47 -4.09 5.47
CA VAL A 20 16.49 -4.32 6.54
C VAL A 20 16.77 -5.61 7.32
N ARG A 21 17.18 -6.69 6.63
CA ARG A 21 17.47 -7.98 7.26
C ARG A 21 18.87 -8.06 7.88
N GLY A 22 19.73 -7.08 7.64
CA GLY A 22 21.12 -7.05 8.11
C GLY A 22 22.09 -7.95 7.33
N GLU A 23 21.60 -8.75 6.38
CA GLU A 23 22.38 -9.63 5.53
C GLU A 23 21.83 -9.71 4.11
N ALA A 24 22.71 -10.00 3.16
CA ALA A 24 22.30 -10.19 1.78
C ALA A 24 21.49 -11.49 1.61
N PRO A 25 20.26 -11.43 1.07
CA PRO A 25 19.45 -12.63 0.88
C PRO A 25 20.10 -13.58 -0.14
N LYS A 26 20.01 -14.90 0.12
CA LYS A 26 20.46 -15.92 -0.85
C LYS A 26 19.73 -15.74 -2.18
N ALA A 27 20.47 -15.71 -3.29
CA ALA A 27 19.94 -15.33 -4.61
C ALA A 27 18.72 -16.17 -5.06
N ARG A 28 18.69 -17.47 -4.73
CA ARG A 28 17.57 -18.37 -5.08
C ARG A 28 16.33 -18.04 -4.24
N ALA A 29 16.48 -17.90 -2.93
CA ALA A 29 15.39 -17.57 -2.01
C ALA A 29 14.79 -16.22 -2.37
N PHE A 30 15.62 -15.19 -2.54
CA PHE A 30 15.14 -13.86 -2.94
C PHE A 30 14.37 -13.87 -4.26
N ARG A 31 14.84 -14.63 -5.28
CA ARG A 31 14.10 -14.74 -6.54
C ARG A 31 12.74 -15.41 -6.38
N GLN A 32 12.59 -16.34 -5.47
CA GLN A 32 11.32 -16.99 -5.17
C GLN A 32 10.36 -16.03 -4.45
N GLU A 33 10.83 -15.34 -3.41
CA GLU A 33 10.06 -14.31 -2.70
C GLU A 33 9.62 -13.20 -3.64
N LEU A 34 10.54 -12.67 -4.44
CA LEU A 34 10.26 -11.61 -5.40
C LEU A 34 9.23 -12.04 -6.44
N LYS A 35 9.35 -13.28 -6.95
CA LYS A 35 8.38 -13.83 -7.90
C LYS A 35 6.99 -13.89 -7.26
N ALA A 36 6.88 -14.48 -6.07
CA ALA A 36 5.59 -14.61 -5.37
C ALA A 36 4.93 -13.23 -5.12
N ALA A 37 5.71 -12.24 -4.65
CA ALA A 37 5.21 -10.89 -4.43
C ALA A 37 4.78 -10.18 -5.73
N MET A 38 5.50 -10.38 -6.84
CA MET A 38 5.12 -9.83 -8.14
C MET A 38 3.85 -10.50 -8.70
N ASP A 39 3.70 -11.82 -8.51
CA ASP A 39 2.51 -12.57 -8.94
C ASP A 39 1.26 -12.04 -8.22
N VAL A 40 1.33 -11.74 -6.89
CA VAL A 40 0.24 -11.11 -6.12
C VAL A 40 -0.19 -9.76 -6.72
N LEU A 41 0.78 -8.98 -7.22
CA LEU A 41 0.54 -7.63 -7.75
C LEU A 41 0.28 -7.60 -9.26
N ASN A 42 0.19 -8.74 -9.93
CA ASN A 42 0.08 -8.85 -11.39
C ASN A 42 1.16 -8.02 -12.11
N MET A 43 2.42 -8.09 -11.63
CA MET A 43 3.55 -7.36 -12.20
C MET A 43 4.37 -8.24 -13.14
N ASP A 44 4.64 -7.75 -14.35
CA ASP A 44 5.52 -8.43 -15.30
C ASP A 44 6.99 -8.35 -14.87
N ARG A 45 7.74 -9.43 -15.12
CA ARG A 45 9.15 -9.52 -14.72
C ARG A 45 10.08 -8.55 -15.43
N SER A 46 9.71 -8.07 -16.62
CA SER A 46 10.47 -7.04 -17.34
C SER A 46 10.62 -5.76 -16.51
N PHE A 47 9.70 -5.56 -15.54
CA PHE A 47 9.74 -4.44 -14.61
C PHE A 47 11.06 -4.36 -13.82
N LEU A 48 11.66 -5.53 -13.52
CA LEU A 48 12.88 -5.62 -12.70
C LEU A 48 14.12 -5.02 -13.39
N SER A 49 14.12 -4.94 -14.71
CA SER A 49 15.20 -4.34 -15.51
C SER A 49 15.03 -2.84 -15.76
N ARG A 50 13.86 -2.28 -15.48
CA ARG A 50 13.60 -0.84 -15.59
C ARG A 50 14.25 -0.09 -14.43
N TYR A 51 14.53 1.19 -14.61
CA TYR A 51 15.02 2.05 -13.52
C TYR A 51 13.89 2.44 -12.59
N VAL A 52 14.22 2.57 -11.29
CA VAL A 52 13.24 2.85 -10.22
C VAL A 52 12.47 4.12 -10.53
N ASN A 53 11.15 3.99 -10.70
CA ASN A 53 10.19 5.07 -10.96
C ASN A 53 10.46 5.91 -12.23
N ASP A 54 11.41 5.52 -13.06
CA ASP A 54 11.73 6.23 -14.30
C ASP A 54 10.76 5.82 -15.42
N GLY A 55 9.97 6.78 -15.89
CA GLY A 55 8.91 6.54 -16.88
C GLY A 55 7.77 5.64 -16.39
N PHE A 56 7.58 5.48 -15.07
CA PHE A 56 6.48 4.69 -14.53
C PHE A 56 5.18 5.49 -14.50
N SER A 57 4.07 4.83 -14.86
CA SER A 57 2.74 5.35 -14.61
C SER A 57 2.44 5.46 -13.09
N GLY A 58 1.40 6.19 -12.71
CA GLY A 58 0.98 6.28 -11.32
C GLY A 58 0.71 4.90 -10.69
N GLY A 59 -0.03 4.05 -11.40
CA GLY A 59 -0.32 2.68 -10.94
C GLY A 59 0.93 1.80 -10.82
N GLU A 60 1.89 1.93 -11.74
CA GLU A 60 3.17 1.21 -11.67
C GLU A 60 3.99 1.63 -10.45
N LYS A 61 4.04 2.93 -10.13
CA LYS A 61 4.71 3.46 -8.94
C LYS A 61 4.10 2.90 -7.67
N LYS A 62 2.76 2.91 -7.56
CA LYS A 62 2.05 2.36 -6.40
C LYS A 62 2.27 0.86 -6.25
N ARG A 63 2.19 0.08 -7.34
CA ARG A 63 2.51 -1.36 -7.29
C ARG A 63 3.96 -1.61 -6.83
N LEU A 64 4.93 -0.78 -7.24
CA LEU A 64 6.30 -0.90 -6.75
C LEU A 64 6.42 -0.58 -5.25
N GLU A 65 5.66 0.38 -4.73
CA GLU A 65 5.60 0.67 -3.28
C GLU A 65 5.06 -0.54 -2.50
N ILE A 66 3.96 -1.14 -2.97
CA ILE A 66 3.41 -2.34 -2.34
C ILE A 66 4.35 -3.55 -2.49
N LEU A 67 5.04 -3.69 -3.63
CA LEU A 67 6.06 -4.74 -3.81
C LEU A 67 7.20 -4.60 -2.79
N GLN A 68 7.66 -3.37 -2.53
CA GLN A 68 8.64 -3.12 -1.47
C GLN A 68 8.09 -3.55 -0.10
N MET A 69 6.87 -3.16 0.24
CA MET A 69 6.23 -3.52 1.50
C MET A 69 6.15 -5.04 1.68
N LEU A 70 5.73 -5.79 0.66
CA LEU A 70 5.64 -7.26 0.70
C LEU A 70 7.01 -7.93 0.93
N LEU A 71 8.07 -7.40 0.30
CA LEU A 71 9.42 -7.95 0.45
C LEU A 71 10.09 -7.57 1.77
N LEU A 72 9.83 -6.37 2.27
CA LEU A 72 10.39 -5.86 3.52
C LEU A 72 9.69 -6.41 4.76
N GLN A 73 8.42 -6.81 4.63
CA GLN A 73 7.58 -7.36 5.71
C GLN A 73 7.66 -6.52 7.00
N PRO A 74 7.25 -5.24 6.95
CA PRO A 74 7.37 -4.35 8.08
C PRO A 74 6.43 -4.79 9.22
N ARG A 75 6.82 -4.51 10.46
CA ARG A 75 5.94 -4.68 11.63
C ARG A 75 4.79 -3.66 11.64
N MET A 76 5.02 -2.49 11.02
CA MET A 76 4.04 -1.43 10.86
C MET A 76 4.19 -0.80 9.48
N ALA A 77 3.12 -0.79 8.70
CA ALA A 77 3.04 -0.10 7.42
C ALA A 77 2.19 1.16 7.55
N LEU A 78 2.67 2.29 7.03
CA LEU A 78 1.93 3.54 6.91
C LEU A 78 1.65 3.77 5.43
N LEU A 79 0.38 3.70 5.04
CA LEU A 79 -0.08 3.79 3.66
C LEU A 79 -0.90 5.06 3.49
N ASP A 80 -0.29 6.08 2.90
CA ASP A 80 -0.90 7.39 2.71
C ASP A 80 -1.36 7.55 1.26
N GLU A 81 -2.69 7.59 1.07
CA GLU A 81 -3.37 7.72 -0.23
C GLU A 81 -2.83 6.78 -1.32
N THR A 82 -2.57 5.52 -0.96
CA THR A 82 -2.01 4.52 -1.89
C THR A 82 -2.97 4.14 -3.02
N ASP A 83 -4.23 4.47 -2.90
CA ASP A 83 -5.35 4.24 -3.83
C ASP A 83 -5.61 5.42 -4.78
N SER A 84 -5.03 6.59 -4.53
CA SER A 84 -5.26 7.79 -5.34
C SER A 84 -4.78 7.60 -6.79
N GLY A 85 -5.68 7.87 -7.75
CA GLY A 85 -5.38 7.81 -9.20
C GLY A 85 -5.20 6.40 -9.77
N LEU A 86 -5.63 5.36 -9.05
CA LEU A 86 -5.59 3.98 -9.53
C LEU A 86 -6.83 3.61 -10.33
N ASP A 87 -6.65 2.82 -11.39
CA ASP A 87 -7.73 2.07 -12.01
C ASP A 87 -8.17 0.90 -11.10
N ILE A 88 -9.30 0.26 -11.45
CA ILE A 88 -9.89 -0.82 -10.66
C ILE A 88 -8.92 -2.01 -10.49
N ASP A 89 -8.15 -2.35 -11.52
CA ASP A 89 -7.26 -3.51 -11.48
C ASP A 89 -6.01 -3.22 -10.63
N ALA A 90 -5.47 -2.00 -10.72
CA ALA A 90 -4.38 -1.57 -9.84
C ALA A 90 -4.83 -1.48 -8.38
N LEU A 91 -6.05 -0.99 -8.12
CA LEU A 91 -6.64 -0.94 -6.77
C LEU A 91 -6.78 -2.34 -6.17
N LYS A 92 -7.29 -3.32 -6.94
CA LYS A 92 -7.39 -4.72 -6.51
C LYS A 92 -6.02 -5.31 -6.19
N ALA A 93 -5.00 -5.06 -7.02
CA ALA A 93 -3.64 -5.53 -6.78
C ALA A 93 -3.05 -4.93 -5.49
N VAL A 94 -3.25 -3.63 -5.24
CA VAL A 94 -2.84 -2.97 -3.99
C VAL A 94 -3.54 -3.61 -2.80
N ALA A 95 -4.86 -3.81 -2.86
CA ALA A 95 -5.63 -4.45 -1.80
C ALA A 95 -5.15 -5.88 -1.51
N GLN A 96 -4.90 -6.68 -2.55
CA GLN A 96 -4.33 -8.02 -2.42
C GLN A 96 -2.96 -7.98 -1.74
N GLY A 97 -2.12 -7.01 -2.10
CA GLY A 97 -0.83 -6.81 -1.46
C GLY A 97 -0.97 -6.51 0.03
N ILE A 98 -1.85 -5.60 0.42
CA ILE A 98 -2.11 -5.27 1.83
C ILE A 98 -2.62 -6.51 2.59
N ASN A 99 -3.61 -7.22 2.04
CA ASN A 99 -4.19 -8.42 2.66
C ASN A 99 -3.21 -9.61 2.72
N SER A 100 -2.10 -9.57 1.97
CA SER A 100 -1.05 -10.61 1.98
C SER A 100 0.02 -10.38 3.05
N LEU A 101 -0.03 -9.26 3.79
CA LEU A 101 0.88 -9.04 4.90
C LEU A 101 0.65 -10.07 6.03
N PRO A 102 1.70 -10.41 6.79
CA PRO A 102 1.54 -11.21 8.01
C PRO A 102 0.52 -10.58 8.96
N ARG A 103 -0.25 -11.41 9.66
CA ARG A 103 -1.29 -10.95 10.62
C ARG A 103 -0.73 -10.10 11.76
N GLU A 104 0.56 -10.27 12.07
CA GLU A 104 1.28 -9.52 13.08
C GLU A 104 1.70 -8.12 12.61
N SER A 105 1.58 -7.84 11.31
CA SER A 105 1.87 -6.52 10.75
C SER A 105 0.71 -5.57 11.02
N GLY A 106 0.98 -4.46 11.70
CA GLY A 106 0.04 -3.35 11.79
C GLY A 106 0.00 -2.58 10.46
N VAL A 107 -1.20 -2.13 10.07
CA VAL A 107 -1.37 -1.27 8.89
C VAL A 107 -2.16 -0.04 9.30
N LEU A 108 -1.58 1.14 9.11
CA LEU A 108 -2.31 2.41 9.16
C LEU A 108 -2.55 2.87 7.72
N LEU A 109 -3.80 2.84 7.31
CA LEU A 109 -4.23 3.26 5.99
C LEU A 109 -4.92 4.63 6.08
N ILE A 110 -4.39 5.61 5.35
CA ILE A 110 -5.02 6.93 5.17
C ILE A 110 -5.60 6.94 3.76
N THR A 111 -6.91 7.10 3.67
CA THR A 111 -7.64 7.14 2.41
C THR A 111 -8.91 7.98 2.53
N HIS A 112 -9.34 8.56 1.45
CA HIS A 112 -10.64 9.20 1.28
C HIS A 112 -11.53 8.43 0.29
N TYR A 113 -11.08 7.24 -0.18
CA TYR A 113 -11.81 6.39 -1.11
C TYR A 113 -12.33 5.12 -0.41
N ASN A 114 -13.63 5.00 -0.29
CA ASN A 114 -14.26 3.84 0.35
C ASN A 114 -14.04 2.52 -0.42
N ARG A 115 -13.82 2.59 -1.74
CA ARG A 115 -13.57 1.40 -2.58
C ARG A 115 -12.40 0.53 -2.10
N LEU A 116 -11.35 1.15 -1.54
CA LEU A 116 -10.26 0.38 -0.96
C LEU A 116 -10.70 -0.34 0.32
N LEU A 117 -11.55 0.31 1.14
CA LEU A 117 -12.04 -0.26 2.40
C LEU A 117 -13.04 -1.41 2.20
N GLU A 118 -13.66 -1.53 1.02
CA GLU A 118 -14.44 -2.72 0.64
C GLU A 118 -13.55 -3.94 0.38
N LEU A 119 -12.31 -3.71 -0.08
CA LEU A 119 -11.34 -4.75 -0.42
C LEU A 119 -10.37 -5.06 0.74
N VAL A 120 -10.13 -4.08 1.61
CA VAL A 120 -9.28 -4.17 2.80
C VAL A 120 -10.11 -3.75 3.99
N VAL A 121 -10.74 -4.74 4.65
CA VAL A 121 -11.62 -4.47 5.79
C VAL A 121 -10.79 -4.04 7.00
N PRO A 122 -10.96 -2.79 7.51
CA PRO A 122 -10.21 -2.33 8.67
C PRO A 122 -10.78 -2.89 9.97
N ASP A 123 -9.93 -3.10 10.97
CA ASP A 123 -10.37 -3.44 12.33
C ASP A 123 -10.97 -2.22 13.04
N VAL A 124 -10.39 -1.04 12.81
CA VAL A 124 -10.81 0.24 13.41
C VAL A 124 -10.77 1.34 12.35
N VAL A 125 -11.79 2.19 12.38
CA VAL A 125 -11.88 3.39 11.54
C VAL A 125 -11.85 4.63 12.43
N HIS A 126 -10.99 5.58 12.11
CA HIS A 126 -10.91 6.89 12.74
C HIS A 126 -11.27 7.97 11.72
N VAL A 127 -12.23 8.82 12.06
CA VAL A 127 -12.57 9.99 11.22
C VAL A 127 -11.84 11.21 11.75
N MET A 128 -11.08 11.85 10.88
CA MET A 128 -10.30 13.05 11.21
C MET A 128 -10.88 14.26 10.48
N ILE A 129 -11.18 15.32 11.22
CA ILE A 129 -11.61 16.61 10.70
C ILE A 129 -10.74 17.69 11.35
N ASP A 130 -10.19 18.61 10.56
CA ASP A 130 -9.33 19.71 11.03
C ASP A 130 -8.19 19.24 11.96
N GLY A 131 -7.57 18.10 11.62
CA GLY A 131 -6.45 17.54 12.39
C GLY A 131 -6.84 16.88 13.72
N ARG A 132 -8.14 16.65 13.97
CA ARG A 132 -8.63 16.00 15.19
C ARG A 132 -9.44 14.76 14.85
N ILE A 133 -9.26 13.69 15.60
CA ILE A 133 -10.13 12.51 15.52
C ILE A 133 -11.44 12.88 16.20
N VAL A 134 -12.52 12.95 15.39
CA VAL A 134 -13.87 13.31 15.87
C VAL A 134 -14.74 12.10 16.15
N GLN A 135 -14.44 10.96 15.50
CA GLN A 135 -15.18 9.71 15.68
C GLN A 135 -14.25 8.52 15.50
N SER A 136 -14.53 7.43 16.21
CA SER A 136 -13.87 6.13 16.04
C SER A 136 -14.92 5.02 16.10
N GLY A 137 -14.73 3.97 15.30
CA GLY A 137 -15.65 2.83 15.25
C GLY A 137 -15.07 1.67 14.48
N GLY A 138 -15.86 0.66 14.20
CA GLY A 138 -15.53 -0.47 13.36
C GLY A 138 -15.72 -0.17 11.86
N PRO A 139 -15.68 -1.24 11.02
CA PRO A 139 -15.86 -1.11 9.55
C PRO A 139 -17.18 -0.44 9.13
N GLU A 140 -18.23 -0.58 9.96
CA GLU A 140 -19.55 0.03 9.74
C GLU A 140 -19.50 1.55 9.69
N LEU A 141 -18.51 2.16 10.37
CA LEU A 141 -18.31 3.61 10.33
C LEU A 141 -17.93 4.09 8.94
N ALA A 142 -17.09 3.35 8.21
CA ALA A 142 -16.74 3.67 6.83
C ALA A 142 -17.96 3.60 5.91
N GLN A 143 -18.80 2.56 6.06
CA GLN A 143 -20.03 2.40 5.29
C GLN A 143 -21.02 3.55 5.54
N ARG A 144 -21.16 3.96 6.82
CA ARG A 144 -22.00 5.09 7.18
C ARG A 144 -21.50 6.41 6.59
N LEU A 145 -20.19 6.65 6.58
CA LEU A 145 -19.61 7.84 5.95
C LEU A 145 -19.88 7.89 4.45
N GLU A 146 -19.89 6.74 3.79
CA GLU A 146 -20.22 6.65 2.37
C GLU A 146 -21.71 6.99 2.10
N ALA A 147 -22.60 6.47 2.95
CA ALA A 147 -24.04 6.66 2.79
C ALA A 147 -24.50 8.08 3.18
N ASP A 148 -24.03 8.59 4.31
CA ASP A 148 -24.54 9.79 4.97
C ASP A 148 -23.62 11.02 4.81
N GLY A 149 -22.40 10.84 4.25
CA GLY A 149 -21.39 11.91 4.19
C GLY A 149 -20.81 12.27 5.54
N TYR A 150 -20.19 13.45 5.66
CA TYR A 150 -19.51 13.94 6.87
C TYR A 150 -20.33 14.95 7.67
N GLU A 151 -21.47 15.42 7.16
CA GLU A 151 -22.23 16.54 7.74
C GLU A 151 -22.68 16.25 9.18
N TRP A 152 -23.07 15.01 9.48
CA TRP A 152 -23.53 14.59 10.80
C TRP A 152 -22.41 14.55 11.87
N LEU A 153 -21.14 14.64 11.45
CA LEU A 153 -19.96 14.74 12.33
C LEU A 153 -19.52 16.18 12.58
N MET A 154 -20.03 17.13 11.80
CA MET A 154 -19.71 18.52 12.00
C MET A 154 -20.47 19.07 13.19
N PRO A 155 -19.85 19.84 14.09
CA PRO A 155 -20.61 20.56 15.10
C PRO A 155 -21.62 21.45 14.41
N ALA A 156 -22.87 21.45 14.88
CA ALA A 156 -23.89 22.36 14.38
C ALA A 156 -23.29 23.79 14.43
N THR A 157 -23.13 24.40 13.27
CA THR A 157 -22.69 25.80 13.16
C THR A 157 -23.73 26.65 13.91
N ALA A 158 -23.33 27.18 15.07
CA ALA A 158 -24.12 28.12 15.83
C ALA A 158 -24.14 29.47 15.14
#